data_667e22569bdee96307ffc834fa62044d
#
_entry.id   667e22569bdee96307ffc834fa62044d
#
_cell.length_a   1.000
_cell.length_b   1.000
_cell.length_c   1.000
_cell.angle_alpha   90.00
_cell.angle_beta   90.00
_cell.angle_gamma   90.00
#
_symmetry.space_group_name_H-M   'P 1'
#
loop_
_entity.id
_entity.type
_entity.pdbx_description
1 polymer ?
#
loop_
_entity_poly.entity_id
_entity_poly.type
_entity_poly.pdbx_seq_one_letter_code
_entity_poly.pdbx_strand_id
1 'polypeptide(L)'
;MRKAQIGNATVSGLTIGGNPFSGFSHQGKERTDEMLAFYTDDQIKATLRASEEAGIDTFFGRTDDHIFRILRGYWDGGGSIQWFAQICTERGKPDVWRDWVKGAAELGATGAYLHGGVVDNWHASGEHDNFHEAVALMRSLELKAIGFAGHKPDAHGWIRDNLEVDFQMCSYYNPSDRSKSAHHVSEGEKWHEEDRQLMLDMISSITTPVVHYKIFAGGNRPIIDGFEKLGNAIKENDICCVGMFLGDDPEMITKNVSLFEQYCDTVEKPVA
;
A
#
# COMPACT_ATOMS: atom_id res chain seq x y z
N MET A 1 -13.13 13.11 -6.74
CA MET A 1 -12.41 11.82 -6.44
C MET A 1 -13.40 10.67 -6.46
N ARG A 2 -13.21 9.69 -7.35
CA ARG A 2 -14.02 8.47 -7.41
C ARG A 2 -13.90 7.64 -6.13
N LYS A 3 -14.91 6.81 -5.88
CA LYS A 3 -14.88 5.79 -4.83
C LYS A 3 -14.78 4.40 -5.45
N ALA A 4 -14.17 3.48 -4.72
CA ALA A 4 -14.03 2.08 -5.10
C ALA A 4 -14.53 1.18 -3.97
N GLN A 5 -15.00 -0.01 -4.33
CA GLN A 5 -15.43 -1.03 -3.37
C GLN A 5 -14.34 -2.09 -3.23
N ILE A 6 -13.78 -2.24 -2.03
CA ILE A 6 -12.80 -3.27 -1.70
C ILE A 6 -13.34 -4.11 -0.54
N GLY A 7 -13.73 -5.35 -0.82
CA GLY A 7 -14.46 -6.17 0.13
C GLY A 7 -15.73 -5.45 0.60
N ASN A 8 -15.88 -5.27 1.91
CA ASN A 8 -16.99 -4.55 2.53
C ASN A 8 -16.66 -3.08 2.87
N ALA A 9 -15.59 -2.53 2.31
CA ALA A 9 -15.18 -1.15 2.52
C ALA A 9 -15.33 -0.31 1.24
N THR A 10 -15.91 0.90 1.37
CA THR A 10 -15.90 1.92 0.32
C THR A 10 -14.75 2.89 0.61
N VAL A 11 -13.85 3.06 -0.33
CA VAL A 11 -12.59 3.82 -0.17
C VAL A 11 -12.39 4.84 -1.30
N SER A 12 -11.57 5.86 -1.08
CA SER A 12 -11.18 6.79 -2.14
C SER A 12 -10.27 6.13 -3.18
N GLY A 13 -10.41 6.52 -4.45
CA GLY A 13 -9.61 5.98 -5.55
C GLY A 13 -8.12 6.29 -5.41
N LEU A 14 -7.75 7.45 -4.85
CA LEU A 14 -6.40 7.76 -4.39
C LEU A 14 -6.33 7.64 -2.88
N THR A 15 -5.29 7.01 -2.36
CA THR A 15 -5.06 6.76 -0.93
C THR A 15 -3.66 7.20 -0.52
N ILE A 16 -3.46 7.52 0.76
CA ILE A 16 -2.16 7.93 1.26
C ILE A 16 -1.39 6.75 1.86
N GLY A 17 -0.11 6.60 1.47
CA GLY A 17 0.81 5.56 1.95
C GLY A 17 1.72 6.04 3.07
N GLY A 18 1.93 5.20 4.08
CA GLY A 18 2.65 5.54 5.31
C GLY A 18 4.19 5.43 5.26
N ASN A 19 4.79 5.06 4.15
CA ASN A 19 6.25 4.91 4.07
C ASN A 19 7.01 6.17 4.49
N PRO A 20 6.64 7.41 4.07
CA PRO A 20 7.31 8.61 4.53
C PRO A 20 7.19 8.84 6.04
N PHE A 21 6.08 8.45 6.66
CA PHE A 21 5.84 8.60 8.11
C PHE A 21 6.72 7.67 8.95
N SER A 22 7.13 6.57 8.38
CA SER A 22 7.92 5.52 9.05
C SER A 22 9.38 5.45 8.57
N GLY A 23 9.84 6.44 7.79
CA GLY A 23 11.23 6.54 7.35
C GLY A 23 11.64 5.54 6.27
N PHE A 24 10.72 5.13 5.40
CA PHE A 24 11.04 4.25 4.27
C PHE A 24 11.05 5.04 2.96
N SER A 25 12.10 5.87 2.76
CA SER A 25 12.22 6.76 1.61
C SER A 25 12.43 6.02 0.27
N HIS A 26 13.07 4.86 0.29
CA HIS A 26 13.59 4.19 -0.91
C HIS A 26 14.63 5.00 -1.70
N GLN A 27 15.17 6.09 -1.12
CA GLN A 27 16.13 7.01 -1.73
C GLN A 27 17.42 7.16 -0.91
N GLY A 28 17.66 6.24 0.03
CA GLY A 28 18.84 6.22 0.86
C GLY A 28 18.63 6.82 2.26
N LYS A 29 19.71 6.78 3.06
CA LYS A 29 19.63 7.12 4.48
C LYS A 29 19.35 8.60 4.73
N GLU A 30 19.99 9.50 4.00
CA GLU A 30 19.82 10.95 4.14
C GLU A 30 18.36 11.34 3.97
N ARG A 31 17.73 10.85 2.90
CA ARG A 31 16.31 11.09 2.63
C ARG A 31 15.39 10.51 3.69
N THR A 32 15.74 9.35 4.21
CA THR A 32 15.03 8.74 5.34
C THR A 32 15.10 9.61 6.58
N ASP A 33 16.27 10.13 6.91
CA ASP A 33 16.48 11.00 8.07
C ASP A 33 15.71 12.33 7.93
N GLU A 34 15.65 12.92 6.74
CA GLU A 34 14.83 14.11 6.44
C GLU A 34 13.33 13.84 6.68
N MET A 35 12.82 12.72 6.16
CA MET A 35 11.41 12.35 6.37
C MET A 35 11.08 12.16 7.85
N LEU A 36 11.93 11.48 8.60
CA LEU A 36 11.73 11.26 10.04
C LEU A 36 11.83 12.55 10.85
N ALA A 37 12.69 13.48 10.46
CA ALA A 37 12.81 14.77 11.11
C ALA A 37 11.59 15.67 10.85
N PHE A 38 11.01 15.60 9.66
CA PHE A 38 9.83 16.37 9.28
C PHE A 38 8.55 15.79 9.89
N TYR A 39 8.36 14.47 9.82
CA TYR A 39 7.13 13.82 10.23
C TYR A 39 7.11 13.51 11.73
N THR A 40 6.92 14.56 12.54
CA THR A 40 6.52 14.39 13.94
C THR A 40 5.09 13.84 14.04
N ASP A 41 4.68 13.33 15.21
CA ASP A 41 3.31 12.84 15.45
C ASP A 41 2.24 13.86 15.02
N ASP A 42 2.45 15.15 15.34
CA ASP A 42 1.50 16.21 14.99
C ASP A 42 1.51 16.52 13.50
N GLN A 43 2.67 16.46 12.84
CA GLN A 43 2.77 16.65 11.40
C GLN A 43 2.08 15.51 10.64
N ILE A 44 2.20 14.26 11.12
CA ILE A 44 1.50 13.12 10.52
C ILE A 44 -0.02 13.31 10.66
N LYS A 45 -0.52 13.68 11.85
CA LYS A 45 -1.95 13.93 12.06
C LYS A 45 -2.46 15.09 11.17
N ALA A 46 -1.68 16.16 11.03
CA ALA A 46 -2.02 17.28 10.15
C ALA A 46 -2.08 16.83 8.67
N THR A 47 -1.13 15.97 8.25
CA THR A 47 -1.11 15.41 6.89
C THR A 47 -2.31 14.50 6.63
N LEU A 48 -2.71 13.66 7.60
CA LEU A 48 -3.91 12.83 7.48
C LEU A 48 -5.18 13.70 7.37
N ARG A 49 -5.28 14.78 8.16
CA ARG A 49 -6.41 15.70 8.08
C ARG A 49 -6.47 16.43 6.73
N ALA A 50 -5.35 16.95 6.25
CA ALA A 50 -5.28 17.55 4.91
C ALA A 50 -5.63 16.55 3.80
N SER A 51 -5.32 15.27 3.99
CA SER A 51 -5.73 14.21 3.07
C SER A 51 -7.25 14.02 3.05
N GLU A 52 -7.91 13.98 4.22
CA GLU A 52 -9.38 13.89 4.32
C GLU A 52 -10.05 15.13 3.69
N GLU A 53 -9.55 16.34 3.95
CA GLU A 53 -10.04 17.59 3.36
C GLU A 53 -9.92 17.59 1.83
N ALA A 54 -8.91 16.93 1.29
CA ALA A 54 -8.73 16.75 -0.15
C ALA A 54 -9.52 15.55 -0.75
N GLY A 55 -10.30 14.83 0.07
CA GLY A 55 -11.13 13.70 -0.36
C GLY A 55 -10.45 12.34 -0.32
N ILE A 56 -9.24 12.23 0.23
CA ILE A 56 -8.56 10.96 0.51
C ILE A 56 -9.01 10.45 1.87
N ASP A 57 -9.81 9.40 1.91
CA ASP A 57 -10.39 8.85 3.14
C ASP A 57 -9.69 7.59 3.65
N THR A 58 -8.60 7.17 3.04
CA THR A 58 -7.96 5.90 3.34
C THR A 58 -6.44 6.01 3.42
N PHE A 59 -5.90 5.47 4.49
CA PHE A 59 -4.47 5.40 4.80
C PHE A 59 -3.98 3.95 4.77
N PHE A 60 -2.95 3.68 3.99
CA PHE A 60 -2.21 2.41 3.98
C PHE A 60 -0.95 2.57 4.80
N GLY A 61 -0.95 2.07 6.03
CA GLY A 61 0.15 2.23 6.98
C GLY A 61 0.52 0.96 7.71
N ARG A 62 1.81 0.83 8.05
CA ARG A 62 2.32 -0.36 8.71
C ARG A 62 1.78 -0.51 10.14
N THR A 63 1.86 -1.73 10.65
CA THR A 63 1.61 -2.06 12.04
C THR A 63 2.88 -1.91 12.86
N ASP A 64 2.90 -0.90 13.72
CA ASP A 64 3.91 -0.72 14.78
C ASP A 64 3.33 0.21 15.86
N ASP A 65 3.99 0.27 17.02
CA ASP A 65 3.54 1.08 18.15
C ASP A 65 3.45 2.58 17.82
N HIS A 66 4.30 3.05 16.90
CA HIS A 66 4.29 4.45 16.45
C HIS A 66 2.99 4.79 15.71
N ILE A 67 2.65 4.03 14.67
CA ILE A 67 1.42 4.24 13.89
C ILE A 67 0.17 3.99 14.74
N PHE A 68 0.18 2.97 15.62
CA PHE A 68 -0.92 2.71 16.56
C PHE A 68 -1.19 3.92 17.47
N ARG A 69 -0.13 4.54 18.02
CA ARG A 69 -0.26 5.74 18.86
C ARG A 69 -0.81 6.93 18.07
N ILE A 70 -0.33 7.12 16.85
CA ILE A 70 -0.76 8.22 15.99
C ILE A 70 -2.23 8.08 15.62
N LEU A 71 -2.66 6.91 15.14
CA LEU A 71 -4.03 6.68 14.70
C LEU A 71 -5.02 6.82 15.85
N ARG A 72 -4.69 6.26 17.04
CA ARG A 72 -5.52 6.46 18.24
C ARG A 72 -5.72 7.94 18.53
N GLY A 73 -4.63 8.70 18.64
CA GLY A 73 -4.72 10.14 18.91
C GLY A 73 -5.36 10.94 17.77
N TYR A 74 -5.28 10.47 16.52
CA TYR A 74 -5.94 11.08 15.39
C TYR A 74 -7.46 10.91 15.44
N TRP A 75 -7.93 9.69 15.70
CA TRP A 75 -9.36 9.39 15.82
C TRP A 75 -9.97 10.01 17.08
N ASP A 76 -9.28 9.99 18.23
CA ASP A 76 -9.69 10.68 19.45
C ASP A 76 -9.85 12.19 19.22
N GLY A 77 -9.04 12.78 18.31
CA GLY A 77 -9.13 14.15 17.85
C GLY A 77 -10.18 14.42 16.78
N GLY A 78 -11.07 13.44 16.49
CA GLY A 78 -12.19 13.60 15.54
C GLY A 78 -11.81 13.34 14.08
N GLY A 79 -10.66 12.76 13.78
CA GLY A 79 -10.33 12.25 12.46
C GLY A 79 -11.15 11.00 12.10
N SER A 80 -11.34 10.72 10.82
CA SER A 80 -12.19 9.62 10.34
C SER A 80 -11.51 8.72 9.31
N ILE A 81 -10.21 8.96 9.01
CA ILE A 81 -9.49 8.22 7.98
C ILE A 81 -9.55 6.71 8.23
N GLN A 82 -9.90 5.97 7.22
CA GLN A 82 -9.89 4.51 7.26
C GLN A 82 -8.45 4.00 7.24
N TRP A 83 -8.15 2.96 7.99
CA TRP A 83 -6.83 2.37 8.00
C TRP A 83 -6.82 0.97 7.42
N PHE A 84 -5.98 0.77 6.40
CA PHE A 84 -5.58 -0.53 5.87
C PHE A 84 -4.21 -0.87 6.44
N ALA A 85 -4.19 -1.82 7.37
CA ALA A 85 -3.02 -2.18 8.15
C ALA A 85 -2.02 -3.02 7.34
N GLN A 86 -0.82 -2.52 7.14
CA GLN A 86 0.28 -3.27 6.54
C GLN A 86 0.93 -4.16 7.59
N ILE A 87 0.70 -5.45 7.48
CA ILE A 87 1.22 -6.47 8.41
C ILE A 87 2.63 -6.87 7.97
N CYS A 88 3.60 -6.65 8.86
CA CYS A 88 5.01 -6.99 8.63
C CYS A 88 5.47 -8.10 9.57
N THR A 89 6.59 -8.73 9.23
CA THR A 89 7.40 -9.52 10.17
C THR A 89 8.51 -8.65 10.76
N GLU A 90 9.09 -9.08 11.87
CA GLU A 90 10.28 -8.48 12.47
C GLU A 90 11.48 -9.42 12.30
N ARG A 91 12.69 -8.85 12.27
CA ARG A 91 13.92 -9.66 12.24
C ARG A 91 13.99 -10.51 13.50
N GLY A 92 14.17 -11.82 13.34
CA GLY A 92 14.22 -12.78 14.44
C GLY A 92 12.85 -13.13 15.07
N LYS A 93 11.75 -12.60 14.53
CA LYS A 93 10.37 -12.89 14.95
C LYS A 93 9.48 -13.08 13.72
N PRO A 94 9.65 -14.16 12.95
CA PRO A 94 8.90 -14.38 11.72
C PRO A 94 7.39 -14.52 11.94
N ASP A 95 6.98 -14.98 13.12
CA ASP A 95 5.57 -15.25 13.47
C ASP A 95 4.83 -14.04 14.04
N VAL A 96 5.50 -12.92 14.32
CA VAL A 96 4.89 -11.73 14.95
C VAL A 96 3.77 -11.12 14.11
N TRP A 97 3.67 -11.47 12.83
CA TRP A 97 2.59 -11.00 11.97
C TRP A 97 1.20 -11.34 12.50
N ARG A 98 1.05 -12.47 13.21
CA ARG A 98 -0.22 -12.88 13.82
C ARG A 98 -0.67 -11.90 14.91
N ASP A 99 0.27 -11.44 15.72
CA ASP A 99 0.00 -10.47 16.78
C ASP A 99 -0.31 -9.08 16.15
N TRP A 100 0.38 -8.71 15.08
CA TRP A 100 0.09 -7.47 14.37
C TRP A 100 -1.29 -7.47 13.69
N VAL A 101 -1.74 -8.60 13.14
CA VAL A 101 -3.11 -8.73 12.60
C VAL A 101 -4.14 -8.50 13.70
N LYS A 102 -3.97 -9.16 14.86
CA LYS A 102 -4.88 -9.00 16.03
C LYS A 102 -4.87 -7.56 16.54
N GLY A 103 -3.70 -7.00 16.78
CA GLY A 103 -3.57 -5.63 17.26
C GLY A 103 -4.16 -4.59 16.29
N ALA A 104 -4.03 -4.81 14.98
CA ALA A 104 -4.66 -3.96 13.98
C ALA A 104 -6.19 -4.02 14.05
N ALA A 105 -6.77 -5.21 14.14
CA ALA A 105 -8.21 -5.39 14.29
C ALA A 105 -8.74 -4.77 15.61
N GLU A 106 -8.04 -4.98 16.71
CA GLU A 106 -8.38 -4.40 18.02
C GLU A 106 -8.33 -2.86 18.01
N LEU A 107 -7.40 -2.27 17.26
CA LEU A 107 -7.32 -0.81 17.10
C LEU A 107 -8.41 -0.25 16.18
N GLY A 108 -9.08 -1.09 15.38
CA GLY A 108 -10.15 -0.67 14.48
C GLY A 108 -9.72 -0.50 13.02
N ALA A 109 -8.74 -1.27 12.54
CA ALA A 109 -8.39 -1.30 11.13
C ALA A 109 -9.61 -1.65 10.27
N THR A 110 -9.82 -0.91 9.18
CA THR A 110 -10.84 -1.21 8.18
C THR A 110 -10.48 -2.47 7.41
N GLY A 111 -9.22 -2.61 7.04
CA GLY A 111 -8.68 -3.77 6.36
C GLY A 111 -7.26 -4.08 6.77
N ALA A 112 -6.75 -5.24 6.36
CA ALA A 112 -5.35 -5.62 6.57
C ALA A 112 -4.78 -6.37 5.37
N TYR A 113 -3.46 -6.27 5.21
CA TYR A 113 -2.73 -6.98 4.16
C TYR A 113 -1.31 -7.31 4.59
N LEU A 114 -0.82 -8.45 4.14
CA LEU A 114 0.58 -8.83 4.36
C LEU A 114 1.50 -7.99 3.47
N HIS A 115 2.58 -7.48 4.07
CA HIS A 115 3.61 -6.70 3.40
C HIS A 115 4.26 -7.47 2.24
N GLY A 116 4.54 -6.79 1.13
CA GLY A 116 5.06 -7.40 -0.07
C GLY A 116 6.36 -8.20 0.11
N GLY A 117 7.26 -7.77 1.00
CA GLY A 117 8.46 -8.53 1.30
C GLY A 117 8.17 -9.87 1.97
N VAL A 118 7.14 -9.96 2.81
CA VAL A 118 6.69 -11.21 3.45
C VAL A 118 6.09 -12.13 2.41
N VAL A 119 5.19 -11.60 1.59
CA VAL A 119 4.49 -12.33 0.52
C VAL A 119 5.47 -12.92 -0.50
N ASP A 120 6.37 -12.09 -1.02
CA ASP A 120 7.38 -12.53 -1.99
C ASP A 120 8.30 -13.61 -1.39
N ASN A 121 8.66 -13.49 -0.10
CA ASN A 121 9.50 -14.47 0.58
C ASN A 121 8.77 -15.79 0.82
N TRP A 122 7.54 -15.77 1.33
CA TRP A 122 6.74 -16.99 1.54
C TRP A 122 6.51 -17.74 0.23
N HIS A 123 6.18 -16.99 -0.85
CA HIS A 123 6.01 -17.61 -2.16
C HIS A 123 7.30 -18.27 -2.66
N ALA A 124 8.43 -17.54 -2.59
CA ALA A 124 9.74 -18.07 -3.03
C ALA A 124 10.23 -19.25 -2.20
N SER A 125 9.83 -19.35 -0.93
CA SER A 125 10.20 -20.44 -0.02
C SER A 125 9.20 -21.60 -0.03
N GLY A 126 8.09 -21.49 -0.79
CA GLY A 126 7.02 -22.50 -0.82
C GLY A 126 6.20 -22.57 0.48
N GLU A 127 6.22 -21.53 1.30
CA GLU A 127 5.50 -21.45 2.58
C GLU A 127 4.03 -21.08 2.37
N HIS A 128 3.34 -21.84 1.51
CA HIS A 128 1.98 -21.51 1.07
C HIS A 128 0.94 -21.66 2.18
N ASP A 129 1.17 -22.50 3.18
CA ASP A 129 0.26 -22.65 4.32
C ASP A 129 0.10 -21.34 5.11
N ASN A 130 1.14 -20.51 5.16
CA ASN A 130 1.08 -19.21 5.82
C ASN A 130 0.05 -18.27 5.17
N PHE A 131 -0.14 -18.34 3.85
CA PHE A 131 -1.14 -17.54 3.16
C PHE A 131 -2.56 -17.94 3.57
N HIS A 132 -2.85 -19.25 3.61
CA HIS A 132 -4.16 -19.76 4.02
C HIS A 132 -4.45 -19.41 5.48
N GLU A 133 -3.44 -19.54 6.36
CA GLU A 133 -3.57 -19.15 7.76
C GLU A 133 -3.84 -17.65 7.90
N ALA A 134 -3.13 -16.80 7.14
CA ALA A 134 -3.32 -15.35 7.17
C ALA A 134 -4.73 -14.96 6.73
N VAL A 135 -5.26 -15.56 5.65
CA VAL A 135 -6.64 -15.35 5.20
C VAL A 135 -7.62 -15.76 6.31
N ALA A 136 -7.47 -16.96 6.88
CA ALA A 136 -8.34 -17.46 7.93
C ALA A 136 -8.33 -16.56 9.17
N LEU A 137 -7.14 -16.12 9.61
CA LEU A 137 -7.00 -15.22 10.76
C LEU A 137 -7.66 -13.86 10.49
N MET A 138 -7.38 -13.22 9.38
CA MET A 138 -7.94 -11.90 9.05
C MET A 138 -9.48 -11.96 8.90
N ARG A 139 -10.02 -13.04 8.30
CA ARG A 139 -11.48 -13.26 8.21
C ARG A 139 -12.12 -13.49 9.58
N SER A 140 -11.46 -14.24 10.48
CA SER A 140 -11.98 -14.51 11.82
C SER A 140 -12.08 -13.26 12.71
N LEU A 141 -11.35 -12.21 12.36
CA LEU A 141 -11.36 -10.91 13.04
C LEU A 141 -12.32 -9.89 12.37
N GLU A 142 -13.14 -10.34 11.42
CA GLU A 142 -14.19 -9.56 10.75
C GLU A 142 -13.67 -8.28 10.07
N LEU A 143 -12.41 -8.26 9.61
CA LEU A 143 -11.87 -7.15 8.82
C LEU A 143 -12.68 -7.00 7.54
N LYS A 144 -13.06 -5.76 7.20
CA LYS A 144 -13.91 -5.46 6.04
C LYS A 144 -13.24 -5.76 4.70
N ALA A 145 -11.91 -5.71 4.67
CA ALA A 145 -11.12 -6.02 3.47
C ALA A 145 -9.81 -6.69 3.85
N ILE A 146 -9.46 -7.77 3.16
CA ILE A 146 -8.20 -8.48 3.35
C ILE A 146 -7.46 -8.67 2.04
N GLY A 147 -6.12 -8.63 2.09
CA GLY A 147 -5.32 -8.75 0.88
C GLY A 147 -3.85 -9.07 1.12
N PHE A 148 -3.12 -9.07 0.03
CA PHE A 148 -1.67 -9.28 0.02
C PHE A 148 -0.99 -8.26 -0.89
N ALA A 149 0.14 -7.70 -0.42
CA ALA A 149 1.02 -6.93 -1.27
C ALA A 149 2.09 -7.83 -1.89
N GLY A 150 2.71 -7.39 -2.98
CA GLY A 150 3.80 -8.12 -3.61
C GLY A 150 4.56 -7.27 -4.63
N HIS A 151 5.79 -7.67 -4.92
CA HIS A 151 6.63 -7.07 -5.96
C HIS A 151 6.83 -8.02 -7.15
N LYS A 152 6.43 -9.28 -7.00
CA LYS A 152 6.63 -10.32 -8.00
C LYS A 152 5.32 -10.73 -8.65
N PRO A 153 5.21 -10.70 -9.99
CA PRO A 153 4.02 -11.14 -10.71
C PRO A 153 3.63 -12.60 -10.42
N ASP A 154 4.61 -13.51 -10.27
CA ASP A 154 4.35 -14.92 -9.98
C ASP A 154 3.66 -15.13 -8.62
N ALA A 155 4.04 -14.37 -7.58
CA ALA A 155 3.36 -14.40 -6.29
C ALA A 155 1.91 -13.94 -6.42
N HIS A 156 1.65 -12.87 -7.18
CA HIS A 156 0.29 -12.39 -7.45
C HIS A 156 -0.55 -13.37 -8.27
N GLY A 157 0.07 -14.04 -9.24
CA GLY A 157 -0.57 -15.12 -10.01
C GLY A 157 -0.97 -16.29 -9.11
N TRP A 158 -0.08 -16.71 -8.22
CA TRP A 158 -0.40 -17.77 -7.26
C TRP A 158 -1.55 -17.37 -6.31
N ILE A 159 -1.54 -16.14 -5.78
CA ILE A 159 -2.63 -15.61 -4.93
C ILE A 159 -3.96 -15.62 -5.69
N ARG A 160 -3.98 -15.11 -6.93
CA ARG A 160 -5.17 -15.09 -7.80
C ARG A 160 -5.78 -16.48 -7.96
N ASP A 161 -4.93 -17.49 -8.15
CA ASP A 161 -5.37 -18.84 -8.50
C ASP A 161 -5.71 -19.71 -7.27
N ASN A 162 -5.28 -19.33 -6.06
CA ASN A 162 -5.36 -20.20 -4.88
C ASN A 162 -6.07 -19.58 -3.66
N LEU A 163 -6.32 -18.25 -3.64
CA LEU A 163 -6.85 -17.57 -2.46
C LEU A 163 -8.08 -16.71 -2.77
N GLU A 164 -9.04 -16.69 -1.86
CA GLU A 164 -10.15 -15.77 -1.87
C GLU A 164 -9.80 -14.51 -1.03
N VAL A 165 -9.40 -13.45 -1.71
CA VAL A 165 -9.02 -12.16 -1.11
C VAL A 165 -9.85 -11.02 -1.70
N ASP A 166 -9.95 -9.90 -0.97
CA ASP A 166 -10.72 -8.74 -1.42
C ASP A 166 -9.91 -7.82 -2.32
N PHE A 167 -8.57 -7.88 -2.23
CA PHE A 167 -7.69 -7.10 -3.11
C PHE A 167 -6.28 -7.68 -3.18
N GLN A 168 -5.55 -7.28 -4.21
CA GLN A 168 -4.10 -7.48 -4.30
C GLN A 168 -3.41 -6.12 -4.45
N MET A 169 -2.35 -5.87 -3.68
CA MET A 169 -1.57 -4.63 -3.75
C MET A 169 -0.30 -4.87 -4.56
N CYS A 170 -0.32 -4.40 -5.82
CA CYS A 170 0.68 -4.71 -6.84
C CYS A 170 1.70 -3.59 -6.99
N SER A 171 2.97 -3.88 -6.69
CA SER A 171 4.08 -2.95 -6.89
C SER A 171 4.46 -2.86 -8.36
N TYR A 172 4.55 -1.65 -8.91
CA TYR A 172 5.04 -1.45 -10.29
C TYR A 172 6.51 -1.84 -10.48
N TYR A 173 7.27 -1.93 -9.38
CA TYR A 173 8.69 -2.24 -9.44
C TYR A 173 9.08 -3.25 -8.36
N ASN A 174 10.10 -4.05 -8.65
CA ASN A 174 10.69 -5.01 -7.72
C ASN A 174 12.10 -4.55 -7.29
N PRO A 175 12.20 -3.56 -6.38
CA PRO A 175 13.47 -2.90 -6.09
C PRO A 175 14.46 -3.76 -5.30
N SER A 176 14.03 -4.90 -4.76
CA SER A 176 14.86 -5.71 -3.87
C SER A 176 14.52 -7.20 -3.97
N ASP A 177 15.53 -8.04 -4.06
CA ASP A 177 15.34 -9.50 -4.03
C ASP A 177 14.86 -9.95 -2.64
N ARG A 178 13.71 -10.63 -2.60
CA ARG A 178 13.08 -11.18 -1.40
C ARG A 178 13.14 -12.70 -1.30
N SER A 179 13.76 -13.36 -2.26
CA SER A 179 13.84 -14.82 -2.29
C SER A 179 14.50 -15.45 -1.05
N LYS A 180 15.40 -14.70 -0.40
CA LYS A 180 16.13 -15.18 0.77
C LYS A 180 15.67 -14.57 2.10
N SER A 181 14.88 -13.49 2.06
CA SER A 181 14.44 -12.77 3.26
C SER A 181 13.26 -11.86 2.97
N ALA A 182 12.32 -11.78 3.89
CA ALA A 182 11.24 -10.78 3.87
C ALA A 182 11.75 -9.33 4.07
N HIS A 183 12.98 -9.15 4.53
CA HIS A 183 13.60 -7.85 4.77
C HIS A 183 14.57 -7.47 3.65
N HIS A 184 14.83 -6.17 3.48
CA HIS A 184 15.87 -5.70 2.56
C HIS A 184 17.23 -6.27 2.94
N VAL A 185 17.90 -6.90 1.97
CA VAL A 185 19.22 -7.54 2.15
C VAL A 185 20.31 -6.90 1.31
N SER A 186 19.95 -5.98 0.40
CA SER A 186 20.90 -5.30 -0.49
C SER A 186 20.87 -3.78 -0.28
N GLU A 187 22.02 -3.15 -0.42
CA GLU A 187 22.13 -1.70 -0.57
C GLU A 187 21.77 -1.32 -2.01
N GLY A 188 20.91 -0.31 -2.16
CA GLY A 188 20.49 0.22 -3.45
C GLY A 188 19.32 -0.55 -4.06
N GLU A 189 18.25 0.16 -4.24
CA GLU A 189 17.06 -0.32 -4.93
C GLU A 189 17.19 -0.06 -6.42
N LYS A 190 16.61 -0.95 -7.22
CA LYS A 190 16.58 -0.85 -8.68
C LYS A 190 15.17 -0.65 -9.15
N TRP A 191 15.00 0.19 -10.17
CA TRP A 191 13.71 0.59 -10.70
C TRP A 191 13.69 0.33 -12.22
N HIS A 192 13.62 -0.97 -12.59
CA HIS A 192 13.63 -1.41 -13.97
C HIS A 192 12.25 -1.27 -14.61
N GLU A 193 12.21 -0.77 -15.84
CA GLU A 193 10.97 -0.61 -16.61
C GLU A 193 10.31 -1.95 -16.92
N GLU A 194 11.12 -3.00 -17.07
CA GLU A 194 10.66 -4.36 -17.30
C GLU A 194 9.80 -4.88 -16.13
N ASP A 195 10.17 -4.54 -14.88
CA ASP A 195 9.37 -4.90 -13.71
C ASP A 195 7.98 -4.30 -13.79
N ARG A 196 7.89 -3.01 -14.19
CA ARG A 196 6.61 -2.30 -14.34
C ARG A 196 5.74 -2.98 -15.40
N GLN A 197 6.31 -3.30 -16.56
CA GLN A 197 5.54 -3.94 -17.62
C GLN A 197 5.04 -5.32 -17.22
N LEU A 198 5.90 -6.16 -16.64
CA LEU A 198 5.52 -7.50 -16.15
C LEU A 198 4.40 -7.41 -15.10
N MET A 199 4.46 -6.44 -14.19
CA MET A 199 3.41 -6.26 -13.19
C MET A 199 2.12 -5.74 -13.81
N LEU A 200 2.16 -4.83 -14.77
CA LEU A 200 0.97 -4.34 -15.48
C LEU A 200 0.29 -5.48 -16.26
N ASP A 201 1.06 -6.35 -16.90
CA ASP A 201 0.54 -7.54 -17.58
C ASP A 201 -0.14 -8.49 -16.57
N MET A 202 0.44 -8.70 -15.39
CA MET A 202 -0.17 -9.48 -14.32
C MET A 202 -1.48 -8.82 -13.84
N ILE A 203 -1.48 -7.52 -13.56
CA ILE A 203 -2.66 -6.76 -13.11
C ILE A 203 -3.83 -6.93 -14.08
N SER A 204 -3.57 -6.96 -15.39
CA SER A 204 -4.63 -7.16 -16.39
C SER A 204 -5.37 -8.50 -16.24
N SER A 205 -4.74 -9.49 -15.65
CA SER A 205 -5.30 -10.83 -15.40
C SER A 205 -5.98 -11.00 -14.04
N ILE A 206 -5.82 -10.04 -13.12
CA ILE A 206 -6.41 -10.07 -11.78
C ILE A 206 -7.83 -9.50 -11.86
N THR A 207 -8.82 -10.27 -11.43
CA THR A 207 -10.24 -9.86 -11.43
C THR A 207 -10.67 -9.16 -10.15
N THR A 208 -10.02 -9.45 -9.02
CA THR A 208 -10.24 -8.72 -7.77
C THR A 208 -9.70 -7.29 -7.88
N PRO A 209 -10.19 -6.34 -7.07
CA PRO A 209 -9.62 -5.00 -6.97
C PRO A 209 -8.11 -5.00 -6.76
N VAL A 210 -7.41 -4.10 -7.45
CA VAL A 210 -5.97 -3.91 -7.31
C VAL A 210 -5.67 -2.58 -6.65
N VAL A 211 -4.77 -2.60 -5.68
CA VAL A 211 -4.14 -1.40 -5.12
C VAL A 211 -2.81 -1.20 -5.84
N HIS A 212 -2.76 -0.24 -6.76
CA HIS A 212 -1.53 0.11 -7.47
C HIS A 212 -0.60 0.91 -6.56
N TYR A 213 0.66 0.49 -6.40
CA TYR A 213 1.61 1.25 -5.58
C TYR A 213 3.02 1.28 -6.18
N LYS A 214 3.87 2.16 -5.63
CA LYS A 214 5.19 2.49 -6.15
C LYS A 214 5.16 3.00 -7.59
N ILE A 215 4.07 3.60 -8.03
CA ILE A 215 3.88 4.07 -9.41
C ILE A 215 4.92 5.10 -9.85
N PHE A 216 5.58 5.77 -8.90
CA PHE A 216 6.67 6.74 -9.13
C PHE A 216 8.06 6.17 -8.82
N ALA A 217 8.21 4.83 -8.72
CA ALA A 217 9.50 4.21 -8.39
C ALA A 217 10.16 4.81 -7.13
N GLY A 218 9.38 5.02 -6.05
CA GLY A 218 9.89 5.67 -4.83
C GLY A 218 10.41 7.10 -5.04
N GLY A 219 9.88 7.84 -6.02
CA GLY A 219 10.30 9.19 -6.38
C GLY A 219 11.43 9.25 -7.44
N ASN A 220 11.80 8.10 -8.04
CA ASN A 220 12.83 8.04 -9.10
C ASN A 220 12.26 8.21 -10.52
N ARG A 221 10.94 8.38 -10.67
CA ARG A 221 10.26 8.63 -11.95
C ARG A 221 9.37 9.87 -11.87
N PRO A 222 9.16 10.56 -12.99
CA PRO A 222 8.25 11.71 -13.04
C PRO A 222 6.83 11.33 -12.59
N ILE A 223 6.20 12.20 -11.80
CA ILE A 223 4.85 11.99 -11.26
C ILE A 223 3.82 11.81 -12.38
N ILE A 224 3.93 12.61 -13.46
CA ILE A 224 3.03 12.55 -14.61
C ILE A 224 3.11 11.18 -15.30
N ASP A 225 4.32 10.63 -15.54
CA ASP A 225 4.48 9.29 -16.13
C ASP A 225 3.77 8.21 -15.30
N GLY A 226 3.88 8.31 -13.96
CA GLY A 226 3.21 7.36 -13.06
C GLY A 226 1.69 7.41 -13.19
N PHE A 227 1.08 8.60 -13.22
CA PHE A 227 -0.37 8.75 -13.35
C PHE A 227 -0.88 8.40 -14.77
N GLU A 228 -0.14 8.72 -15.83
CA GLU A 228 -0.47 8.29 -17.20
C GLU A 228 -0.52 6.76 -17.31
N LYS A 229 0.49 6.07 -16.79
CA LYS A 229 0.54 4.59 -16.80
C LYS A 229 -0.56 4.00 -15.95
N LEU A 230 -0.83 4.59 -14.78
CA LEU A 230 -1.94 4.19 -13.93
C LEU A 230 -3.29 4.34 -14.67
N GLY A 231 -3.56 5.50 -15.27
CA GLY A 231 -4.81 5.76 -15.98
C GLY A 231 -5.09 4.77 -17.11
N ASN A 232 -4.04 4.26 -17.76
CA ASN A 232 -4.16 3.23 -18.79
C ASN A 232 -4.43 1.81 -18.25
N ALA A 233 -4.09 1.56 -16.96
CA ALA A 233 -4.15 0.23 -16.36
C ALA A 233 -5.27 0.06 -15.32
N ILE A 234 -5.73 1.14 -14.71
CA ILE A 234 -6.67 1.12 -13.59
C ILE A 234 -8.06 0.64 -14.03
N LYS A 235 -8.64 -0.30 -13.28
CA LYS A 235 -9.99 -0.85 -13.49
C LYS A 235 -11.02 -0.15 -12.57
N GLU A 236 -12.28 -0.50 -12.69
CA GLU A 236 -13.40 0.17 -12.00
C GLU A 236 -13.22 0.27 -10.48
N ASN A 237 -12.86 -0.83 -9.81
CA ASN A 237 -12.66 -0.87 -8.36
C ASN A 237 -11.18 -0.86 -7.93
N ASP A 238 -10.26 -0.63 -8.87
CA ASP A 238 -8.85 -0.45 -8.52
C ASP A 238 -8.64 0.92 -7.86
N ILE A 239 -7.64 1.00 -6.99
CA ILE A 239 -7.22 2.22 -6.31
C ILE A 239 -5.71 2.41 -6.41
N CYS A 240 -5.24 3.60 -6.07
CA CYS A 240 -3.82 3.91 -6.05
C CYS A 240 -3.35 4.33 -4.66
N CYS A 241 -2.22 3.79 -4.21
CA CYS A 241 -1.59 4.17 -2.95
C CYS A 241 -0.28 4.93 -3.20
N VAL A 242 -0.21 6.18 -2.75
CA VAL A 242 0.93 7.08 -2.93
C VAL A 242 1.45 7.55 -1.58
N GLY A 243 2.75 7.32 -1.32
CA GLY A 243 3.47 7.97 -0.23
C GLY A 243 3.74 9.44 -0.61
N MET A 244 3.43 10.37 0.29
CA MET A 244 3.58 11.80 0.07
C MET A 244 4.52 12.39 1.13
N PHE A 245 5.51 13.18 0.70
CA PHE A 245 6.43 13.87 1.60
C PHE A 245 6.24 15.39 1.47
N LEU A 246 5.45 15.96 2.38
CA LEU A 246 5.10 17.38 2.34
C LEU A 246 6.28 18.32 2.65
N GLY A 247 7.41 17.79 3.09
CA GLY A 247 8.66 18.54 3.21
C GLY A 247 9.20 19.02 1.87
N ASP A 248 8.92 18.30 0.77
CA ASP A 248 9.31 18.73 -0.58
C ASP A 248 8.32 19.73 -1.18
N ASP A 249 7.05 19.49 -0.94
CA ASP A 249 5.98 20.29 -1.54
C ASP A 249 4.75 20.25 -0.63
N PRO A 250 4.43 21.36 0.06
CA PRO A 250 3.25 21.44 0.92
C PRO A 250 1.92 21.21 0.19
N GLU A 251 1.88 21.43 -1.14
CA GLU A 251 0.68 21.21 -1.96
C GLU A 251 0.63 19.83 -2.60
N MET A 252 1.53 18.91 -2.23
CA MET A 252 1.65 17.58 -2.84
C MET A 252 0.34 16.78 -2.81
N ILE A 253 -0.45 16.90 -1.74
CA ILE A 253 -1.75 16.21 -1.62
C ILE A 253 -2.70 16.69 -2.72
N THR A 254 -2.94 17.98 -2.81
CA THR A 254 -3.89 18.57 -3.77
C THR A 254 -3.44 18.38 -5.22
N LYS A 255 -2.13 18.46 -5.47
CA LYS A 255 -1.55 18.18 -6.80
C LYS A 255 -1.74 16.72 -7.22
N ASN A 256 -1.50 15.78 -6.31
CA ASN A 256 -1.71 14.35 -6.59
C ASN A 256 -3.20 14.02 -6.78
N VAL A 257 -4.10 14.62 -6.01
CA VAL A 257 -5.54 14.50 -6.21
C VAL A 257 -5.93 14.99 -7.60
N SER A 258 -5.50 16.18 -7.99
CA SER A 258 -5.80 16.75 -9.31
C SER A 258 -5.28 15.88 -10.47
N LEU A 259 -4.06 15.33 -10.33
CA LEU A 259 -3.50 14.44 -11.35
C LEU A 259 -4.24 13.09 -11.38
N PHE A 260 -4.59 12.54 -10.23
CA PHE A 260 -5.39 11.31 -10.18
C PHE A 260 -6.76 11.52 -10.87
N GLU A 261 -7.45 12.61 -10.56
CA GLU A 261 -8.73 12.93 -11.19
C GLU A 261 -8.57 13.12 -12.72
N GLN A 262 -7.54 13.82 -13.14
CA GLN A 262 -7.25 14.04 -14.57
C GLN A 262 -7.02 12.73 -15.34
N TYR A 263 -6.24 11.80 -14.79
CA TYR A 263 -5.81 10.60 -15.51
C TYR A 263 -6.64 9.35 -15.22
N CYS A 264 -7.32 9.29 -14.07
CA CYS A 264 -7.97 8.09 -13.59
C CYS A 264 -9.49 8.19 -13.42
N ASP A 265 -10.05 9.39 -13.18
CA ASP A 265 -11.50 9.56 -12.98
C ASP A 265 -12.25 9.81 -14.30
N THR A 266 -11.58 10.33 -15.33
CA THR A 266 -12.19 10.77 -16.59
C THR A 266 -12.30 9.68 -17.67
N VAL A 267 -11.79 8.49 -17.40
CA VAL A 267 -11.80 7.42 -18.41
C VAL A 267 -13.15 6.71 -18.41
N GLU A 268 -14.11 7.21 -19.22
CA GLU A 268 -15.11 6.34 -19.83
C GLU A 268 -14.35 5.34 -20.72
N LYS A 269 -14.00 4.18 -20.18
CA LYS A 269 -13.37 3.12 -21.01
C LYS A 269 -14.43 2.66 -22.00
N PRO A 270 -14.12 2.60 -23.30
CA PRO A 270 -15.04 1.99 -24.27
C PRO A 270 -15.34 0.57 -23.79
N VAL A 271 -16.62 0.28 -23.68
CA VAL A 271 -17.14 -1.08 -23.44
C VAL A 271 -16.56 -1.95 -24.57
N ALA A 272 -15.70 -2.91 -24.21
CA ALA A 272 -15.12 -3.87 -25.15
C ALA A 272 -16.16 -4.91 -25.59
#